data_65e4c2a59b9f09564e22c813426cf362
#
_entry.id   65e4c2a59b9f09564e22c813426cf362
#
_cell.length_a   1.000
_cell.length_b   1.000
_cell.length_c   1.000
_cell.angle_alpha   90.00
_cell.angle_beta   90.00
_cell.angle_gamma   90.00
#
_symmetry.space_group_name_H-M   'P 1'
#
loop_
_entity.id
_entity.type
_entity.pdbx_description
1 polymer ?
#
loop_
_entity_poly.entity_id
_entity_poly.type
_entity_poly.pdbx_seq_one_letter_code
_entity_poly.pdbx_strand_id
1 'polypeptide(L)'
;VRIVLSLHKEYKITSFVITKTKNDDEMAKLQLKDMQTNETFNCVIWQDFLVNIDKKSLRVGNIISVPESEYVEKFNNAKIKQIKLIKEASTGLSESERQIAFDKILEVINSFKYDQLKSAILQVIFENESLFKISPAARTHHHNYIGGLMQHILECIDFAKSLLPVIPVDINHELILAGCIAHDLGKMFEYTVDTESGVVGVDEKFIKEWISHIHWGFSWANQNGFPCLAHIIASHHGIKDYGALVEPATKEAELFHEIDMLSSRLGRLSVEELERV
;
A
#
# COMPACT_ATOMS: atom_id res chain seq x y z
N VAL A 1 13.81 -13.72 -27.73
CA VAL A 1 12.53 -13.25 -28.30
C VAL A 1 12.57 -11.73 -28.35
N ARG A 2 12.44 -11.12 -29.53
CA ARG A 2 12.33 -9.66 -29.65
C ARG A 2 11.04 -9.20 -29.02
N ILE A 3 11.11 -8.33 -28.01
CA ILE A 3 9.94 -7.66 -27.41
C ILE A 3 9.50 -6.57 -28.40
N VAL A 4 8.39 -6.81 -29.10
CA VAL A 4 7.77 -5.81 -29.97
C VAL A 4 6.40 -5.50 -29.40
N LEU A 5 6.26 -4.31 -28.80
CA LEU A 5 4.95 -3.83 -28.38
C LEU A 5 4.11 -3.51 -29.63
N SER A 6 2.89 -4.05 -29.69
CA SER A 6 2.02 -3.87 -30.84
C SER A 6 1.19 -2.59 -30.72
N LEU A 7 1.09 -1.82 -31.79
CA LEU A 7 0.28 -0.61 -31.91
C LEU A 7 -1.22 -0.78 -31.59
N HIS A 8 -1.72 -2.00 -31.73
CA HIS A 8 -3.16 -2.32 -31.61
C HIS A 8 -3.51 -3.05 -30.31
N LYS A 9 -2.53 -3.20 -29.39
CA LYS A 9 -2.72 -3.88 -28.11
C LYS A 9 -2.86 -2.90 -26.98
N GLU A 10 -3.63 -3.34 -25.99
CA GLU A 10 -3.79 -2.63 -24.72
C GLU A 10 -2.88 -3.26 -23.66
N TYR A 11 -2.21 -2.42 -22.90
CA TYR A 11 -1.29 -2.80 -21.86
C TYR A 11 -1.68 -2.17 -20.54
N LYS A 12 -1.72 -2.96 -19.46
CA LYS A 12 -1.87 -2.45 -18.10
C LYS A 12 -0.49 -2.11 -17.53
N ILE A 13 -0.33 -0.93 -16.98
CA ILE A 13 0.87 -0.57 -16.23
C ILE A 13 0.84 -1.28 -14.88
N THR A 14 1.77 -2.20 -14.65
CA THR A 14 1.87 -2.98 -13.41
C THR A 14 2.92 -2.45 -12.45
N SER A 15 3.91 -1.71 -12.96
CA SER A 15 4.92 -1.03 -12.17
C SER A 15 5.38 0.25 -12.87
N PHE A 16 5.70 1.28 -12.11
CA PHE A 16 6.19 2.56 -12.61
C PHE A 16 7.13 3.22 -11.61
N VAL A 17 8.31 3.64 -12.06
CA VAL A 17 9.30 4.36 -11.24
C VAL A 17 10.03 5.38 -12.11
N ILE A 18 10.13 6.62 -11.63
CA ILE A 18 11.05 7.61 -12.21
C ILE A 18 12.40 7.49 -11.51
N THR A 19 13.47 7.40 -12.30
CA THR A 19 14.86 7.32 -11.82
C THR A 19 15.72 8.31 -12.59
N LYS A 20 16.89 8.64 -12.05
CA LYS A 20 17.90 9.42 -12.76
C LYS A 20 18.94 8.51 -13.42
N THR A 21 19.39 8.90 -14.59
CA THR A 21 20.52 8.28 -15.26
C THR A 21 21.85 8.74 -14.65
N LYS A 22 22.99 8.17 -15.10
CA LYS A 22 24.32 8.65 -14.71
C LYS A 22 24.61 10.10 -15.09
N ASN A 23 23.87 10.64 -16.04
CA ASN A 23 24.00 12.02 -16.52
C ASN A 23 22.97 12.96 -15.86
N ASP A 24 22.31 12.51 -14.81
CA ASP A 24 21.25 13.23 -14.06
C ASP A 24 19.93 13.45 -14.86
N ASP A 25 19.78 12.83 -16.05
CA ASP A 25 18.55 12.89 -16.83
C ASP A 25 17.47 12.01 -16.21
N GLU A 26 16.22 12.45 -16.20
CA GLU A 26 15.08 11.64 -15.76
C GLU A 26 14.77 10.52 -16.76
N MET A 27 14.44 9.36 -16.23
CA MET A 27 14.01 8.19 -16.99
C MET A 27 12.92 7.45 -16.24
N ALA A 28 11.85 7.09 -16.92
CA ALA A 28 10.81 6.22 -16.37
C ALA A 28 11.10 4.75 -16.70
N LYS A 29 11.01 3.88 -15.70
CA LYS A 29 10.99 2.43 -15.87
C LYS A 29 9.56 1.96 -15.63
N LEU A 30 9.04 1.14 -16.53
CA LEU A 30 7.70 0.60 -16.46
C LEU A 30 7.72 -0.92 -16.62
N GLN A 31 6.74 -1.57 -16.04
CA GLN A 31 6.36 -2.92 -16.38
C GLN A 31 4.95 -2.87 -16.97
N LEU A 32 4.79 -3.42 -18.18
CA LEU A 32 3.52 -3.47 -18.90
C LEU A 32 3.05 -4.92 -19.02
N LYS A 33 1.78 -5.16 -18.71
CA LYS A 33 1.12 -6.46 -18.90
C LYS A 33 0.18 -6.36 -20.12
N ASP A 34 0.37 -7.21 -21.11
CA ASP A 34 -0.53 -7.33 -22.25
C ASP A 34 -1.89 -7.88 -21.76
N MET A 35 -2.96 -7.16 -22.06
CA MET A 35 -4.31 -7.49 -21.58
C MET A 35 -4.90 -8.72 -22.26
N GLN A 36 -4.34 -9.19 -23.39
CA GLN A 36 -4.81 -10.36 -24.13
C GLN A 36 -4.02 -11.62 -23.79
N THR A 37 -2.67 -11.48 -23.73
CA THR A 37 -1.79 -12.65 -23.53
C THR A 37 -1.32 -12.83 -22.09
N ASN A 38 -1.54 -11.83 -21.22
CA ASN A 38 -0.99 -11.74 -19.85
C ASN A 38 0.54 -11.71 -19.77
N GLU A 39 1.24 -11.60 -20.90
CA GLU A 39 2.69 -11.45 -20.92
C GLU A 39 3.11 -10.12 -20.34
N THR A 40 4.26 -10.11 -19.64
CA THR A 40 4.79 -8.92 -18.98
C THR A 40 6.07 -8.44 -19.67
N PHE A 41 6.16 -7.13 -19.89
CA PHE A 41 7.26 -6.49 -20.60
C PHE A 41 7.90 -5.41 -19.73
N ASN A 42 9.24 -5.43 -19.62
CA ASN A 42 9.99 -4.34 -19.04
C ASN A 42 10.24 -3.25 -20.09
N CYS A 43 9.89 -2.02 -19.75
CA CYS A 43 9.94 -0.89 -20.67
C CYS A 43 10.65 0.30 -20.03
N VAL A 44 11.17 1.18 -20.88
CA VAL A 44 11.78 2.46 -20.46
C VAL A 44 11.26 3.61 -21.32
N ILE A 45 11.12 4.78 -20.69
CA ILE A 45 10.87 6.05 -21.36
C ILE A 45 12.01 6.98 -20.97
N TRP A 46 12.77 7.44 -21.96
CA TRP A 46 13.86 8.37 -21.73
C TRP A 46 13.35 9.81 -21.65
N GLN A 47 14.14 10.69 -21.05
CA GLN A 47 13.78 12.09 -20.81
C GLN A 47 13.20 12.79 -22.04
N ASP A 48 13.80 12.59 -23.21
CA ASP A 48 13.39 13.22 -24.48
C ASP A 48 11.92 12.94 -24.85
N PHE A 49 11.41 11.78 -24.44
CA PHE A 49 10.03 11.36 -24.67
C PHE A 49 9.16 11.59 -23.42
N LEU A 50 9.74 11.43 -22.22
CA LEU A 50 9.04 11.56 -20.95
C LEU A 50 8.46 12.96 -20.74
N VAL A 51 9.16 14.00 -21.21
CA VAL A 51 8.71 15.40 -21.11
C VAL A 51 7.44 15.68 -21.94
N ASN A 52 7.16 14.86 -22.96
CA ASN A 52 5.99 14.98 -23.83
C ASN A 52 4.82 14.07 -23.43
N ILE A 53 5.00 13.26 -22.37
CA ILE A 53 3.97 12.35 -21.90
C ILE A 53 3.28 12.97 -20.67
N ASP A 54 1.95 13.04 -20.72
CA ASP A 54 1.17 13.43 -19.56
C ASP A 54 1.43 12.42 -18.42
N LYS A 55 1.99 12.90 -17.30
CA LYS A 55 2.33 12.06 -16.12
C LYS A 55 1.12 11.30 -15.58
N LYS A 56 -0.10 11.83 -15.76
CA LYS A 56 -1.34 11.12 -15.38
C LYS A 56 -1.51 9.81 -16.15
N SER A 57 -0.98 9.73 -17.38
CA SER A 57 -1.03 8.51 -18.18
C SER A 57 -0.11 7.40 -17.65
N LEU A 58 0.90 7.73 -16.85
CA LEU A 58 1.92 6.79 -16.35
C LEU A 58 1.59 6.17 -14.99
N ARG A 59 0.33 6.15 -14.59
CA ARG A 59 -0.11 5.58 -13.32
C ARG A 59 -0.20 4.06 -13.38
N VAL A 60 0.21 3.39 -12.28
CA VAL A 60 -0.02 1.94 -12.10
C VAL A 60 -1.51 1.64 -12.17
N GLY A 61 -1.87 0.61 -12.90
CA GLY A 61 -3.26 0.23 -13.17
C GLY A 61 -3.87 0.86 -14.42
N ASN A 62 -3.30 1.95 -14.96
CA ASN A 62 -3.76 2.52 -16.22
C ASN A 62 -3.63 1.51 -17.36
N ILE A 63 -4.62 1.53 -18.26
CA ILE A 63 -4.55 0.81 -19.52
C ILE A 63 -4.16 1.82 -20.59
N ILE A 64 -3.08 1.50 -21.28
CA ILE A 64 -2.48 2.33 -22.33
C ILE A 64 -2.32 1.54 -23.63
N SER A 65 -2.29 2.23 -24.76
CA SER A 65 -1.66 1.72 -25.98
C SER A 65 -0.30 2.38 -26.17
N VAL A 66 0.59 1.69 -26.89
CA VAL A 66 1.95 2.17 -27.18
C VAL A 66 2.09 2.36 -28.68
N PRO A 67 1.75 3.56 -29.23
CA PRO A 67 1.80 3.84 -30.65
C PRO A 67 3.21 3.75 -31.22
N GLU A 68 4.23 4.07 -30.44
CA GLU A 68 5.61 4.04 -30.89
C GLU A 68 6.53 3.48 -29.82
N SER A 69 7.26 2.42 -30.18
CA SER A 69 8.30 1.81 -29.36
C SER A 69 9.42 1.21 -30.19
N GLU A 70 10.60 1.04 -29.58
CA GLU A 70 11.78 0.45 -30.18
C GLU A 70 12.36 -0.59 -29.22
N TYR A 71 12.69 -1.78 -29.73
CA TYR A 71 13.37 -2.80 -28.94
C TYR A 71 14.84 -2.50 -28.80
N VAL A 72 15.35 -2.51 -27.57
CA VAL A 72 16.77 -2.30 -27.25
C VAL A 72 17.39 -3.61 -26.78
N GLU A 73 18.06 -4.32 -27.71
CA GLU A 73 18.62 -5.65 -27.49
C GLU A 73 19.61 -5.71 -26.29
N LYS A 74 20.47 -4.67 -26.17
CA LYS A 74 21.46 -4.55 -25.08
C LYS A 74 20.86 -4.65 -23.67
N PHE A 75 19.62 -4.22 -23.50
CA PHE A 75 18.95 -4.14 -22.18
C PHE A 75 17.75 -5.07 -22.08
N ASN A 76 17.44 -5.82 -23.14
CA ASN A 76 16.28 -6.69 -23.25
C ASN A 76 14.97 -5.99 -22.78
N ASN A 77 14.77 -4.75 -23.22
CA ASN A 77 13.60 -3.96 -22.90
C ASN A 77 13.06 -3.20 -24.11
N ALA A 78 11.83 -2.70 -24.02
CA ALA A 78 11.24 -1.83 -25.02
C ALA A 78 11.44 -0.36 -24.61
N LYS A 79 12.05 0.44 -25.50
CA LYS A 79 12.08 1.89 -25.40
C LYS A 79 10.76 2.45 -25.93
N ILE A 80 9.96 3.01 -25.05
CA ILE A 80 8.69 3.64 -25.43
C ILE A 80 8.96 5.10 -25.80
N LYS A 81 8.42 5.52 -26.92
CA LYS A 81 8.52 6.89 -27.42
C LYS A 81 7.18 7.64 -27.27
N GLN A 82 6.07 6.92 -27.36
CA GLN A 82 4.74 7.48 -27.20
C GLN A 82 3.80 6.51 -26.50
N ILE A 83 2.92 7.05 -25.67
CA ILE A 83 1.79 6.32 -25.08
C ILE A 83 0.49 7.08 -25.35
N LYS A 84 -0.61 6.33 -25.36
CA LYS A 84 -1.97 6.87 -25.36
C LYS A 84 -2.75 6.21 -24.25
N LEU A 85 -3.30 7.01 -23.35
CA LEU A 85 -4.19 6.53 -22.30
C LEU A 85 -5.49 6.02 -22.91
N ILE A 86 -5.85 4.79 -22.60
CA ILE A 86 -7.10 4.14 -23.05
C ILE A 86 -8.12 4.17 -21.90
N LYS A 87 -7.68 3.76 -20.71
CA LYS A 87 -8.51 3.75 -19.51
C LYS A 87 -7.68 4.18 -18.32
N GLU A 88 -8.19 5.15 -17.58
CA GLU A 88 -7.56 5.62 -16.35
C GLU A 88 -7.89 4.64 -15.21
N ALA A 89 -6.86 4.24 -14.45
CA ALA A 89 -7.06 3.51 -13.21
C ALA A 89 -7.66 4.46 -12.16
N SER A 90 -8.43 3.90 -11.27
CA SER A 90 -8.77 4.63 -10.04
C SER A 90 -7.49 4.96 -9.27
N THR A 91 -7.38 6.20 -8.78
CA THR A 91 -6.28 6.60 -7.89
C THR A 91 -6.37 5.98 -6.52
N GLY A 92 -7.46 5.27 -6.26
CA GLY A 92 -7.81 4.67 -4.98
C GLY A 92 -9.30 4.77 -4.70
N LEU A 93 -9.66 4.72 -3.44
CA LEU A 93 -11.05 4.87 -3.01
C LEU A 93 -11.56 6.27 -3.32
N SER A 94 -12.79 6.36 -3.82
CA SER A 94 -13.53 7.62 -3.94
C SER A 94 -13.76 8.26 -2.57
N GLU A 95 -14.10 9.53 -2.53
CA GLU A 95 -14.38 10.22 -1.26
C GLU A 95 -15.50 9.54 -0.47
N SER A 96 -16.56 9.10 -1.14
CA SER A 96 -17.67 8.38 -0.50
C SER A 96 -17.23 7.02 0.05
N GLU A 97 -16.40 6.27 -0.68
CA GLU A 97 -15.86 5.00 -0.19
C GLU A 97 -14.93 5.20 1.00
N ARG A 98 -14.09 6.25 0.98
CA ARG A 98 -13.25 6.62 2.11
C ARG A 98 -14.06 6.99 3.35
N GLN A 99 -15.17 7.74 3.17
CA GLN A 99 -16.06 8.08 4.30
C GLN A 99 -16.70 6.81 4.88
N ILE A 100 -17.21 5.90 4.05
CA ILE A 100 -17.77 4.62 4.51
C ILE A 100 -16.73 3.79 5.25
N ALA A 101 -15.49 3.71 4.74
CA ALA A 101 -14.41 2.99 5.39
C ALA A 101 -14.05 3.62 6.76
N PHE A 102 -13.97 4.93 6.82
CA PHE A 102 -13.72 5.68 8.03
C PHE A 102 -14.78 5.43 9.10
N ASP A 103 -16.06 5.52 8.73
CA ASP A 103 -17.20 5.31 9.65
C ASP A 103 -17.20 3.88 10.22
N LYS A 104 -16.90 2.88 9.41
CA LYS A 104 -16.75 1.47 9.87
C LYS A 104 -15.62 1.30 10.87
N ILE A 105 -14.47 1.95 10.65
CA ILE A 105 -13.35 1.91 11.59
C ILE A 105 -13.74 2.58 12.91
N LEU A 106 -14.40 3.75 12.85
CA LEU A 106 -14.91 4.43 14.05
C LEU A 106 -15.93 3.59 14.81
N GLU A 107 -16.79 2.84 14.13
CA GLU A 107 -17.74 1.92 14.77
C GLU A 107 -17.01 0.86 15.60
N VAL A 108 -15.94 0.28 15.06
CA VAL A 108 -15.12 -0.70 15.78
C VAL A 108 -14.44 -0.07 17.01
N ILE A 109 -13.82 1.10 16.84
CA ILE A 109 -13.16 1.81 17.97
C ILE A 109 -14.19 2.15 19.04
N ASN A 110 -15.40 2.61 18.67
CA ASN A 110 -16.46 2.94 19.61
C ASN A 110 -17.00 1.74 20.39
N SER A 111 -16.79 0.51 19.90
CA SER A 111 -17.14 -0.71 20.60
C SER A 111 -16.15 -1.12 21.71
N PHE A 112 -14.98 -0.47 21.80
CA PHE A 112 -13.97 -0.76 22.80
C PHE A 112 -14.48 -0.42 24.21
N LYS A 113 -14.17 -1.30 25.15
CA LYS A 113 -14.52 -1.18 26.58
C LYS A 113 -13.47 -0.41 27.37
N TYR A 114 -12.21 -0.46 26.90
CA TYR A 114 -11.11 0.25 27.56
C TYR A 114 -11.04 1.69 27.06
N ASP A 115 -11.68 2.60 27.81
CA ASP A 115 -11.88 4.00 27.41
C ASP A 115 -10.58 4.77 27.12
N GLN A 116 -9.50 4.48 27.84
CA GLN A 116 -8.21 5.15 27.60
C GLN A 116 -7.64 4.78 26.24
N LEU A 117 -7.68 3.48 25.86
CA LEU A 117 -7.22 3.00 24.57
C LEU A 117 -8.08 3.59 23.43
N LYS A 118 -9.40 3.52 23.60
CA LYS A 118 -10.35 4.12 22.67
C LYS A 118 -10.06 5.60 22.43
N SER A 119 -9.93 6.38 23.51
CA SER A 119 -9.68 7.81 23.44
C SER A 119 -8.36 8.15 22.76
N ALA A 120 -7.28 7.41 23.05
CA ALA A 120 -5.97 7.64 22.45
C ALA A 120 -5.97 7.35 20.93
N ILE A 121 -6.64 6.26 20.50
CA ILE A 121 -6.74 5.94 19.07
C ILE A 121 -7.61 6.99 18.34
N LEU A 122 -8.75 7.35 18.91
CA LEU A 122 -9.62 8.39 18.33
C LEU A 122 -8.89 9.73 18.23
N GLN A 123 -8.14 10.12 19.25
CA GLN A 123 -7.38 11.37 19.25
C GLN A 123 -6.43 11.43 18.05
N VAL A 124 -5.56 10.44 17.87
CA VAL A 124 -4.57 10.47 16.78
C VAL A 124 -5.22 10.42 15.41
N ILE A 125 -6.34 9.70 15.26
CA ILE A 125 -7.09 9.64 14.00
C ILE A 125 -7.77 10.98 13.70
N PHE A 126 -8.47 11.60 14.66
CA PHE A 126 -9.16 12.86 14.42
C PHE A 126 -8.21 14.05 14.24
N GLU A 127 -7.10 14.08 14.96
CA GLU A 127 -6.06 15.10 14.75
C GLU A 127 -5.44 15.03 13.34
N ASN A 128 -5.53 13.86 12.68
CA ASN A 128 -4.92 13.59 11.38
C ASN A 128 -5.92 13.02 10.35
N GLU A 129 -7.21 13.34 10.48
CA GLU A 129 -8.29 12.71 9.69
C GLU A 129 -8.05 12.78 8.18
N SER A 130 -7.64 13.94 7.67
CA SER A 130 -7.38 14.13 6.25
C SER A 130 -6.25 13.23 5.73
N LEU A 131 -5.17 13.08 6.51
CA LEU A 131 -4.06 12.18 6.18
C LEU A 131 -4.50 10.72 6.27
N PHE A 132 -5.21 10.35 7.33
CA PHE A 132 -5.71 8.98 7.51
C PHE A 132 -6.58 8.53 6.35
N LYS A 133 -7.48 9.39 5.87
CA LYS A 133 -8.39 9.09 4.76
C LYS A 133 -7.71 8.92 3.40
N ILE A 134 -6.54 9.54 3.19
CA ILE A 134 -5.84 9.46 1.90
C ILE A 134 -4.64 8.52 1.92
N SER A 135 -4.14 8.12 3.09
CA SER A 135 -2.91 7.36 3.22
C SER A 135 -2.97 5.99 2.52
N PRO A 136 -1.91 5.62 1.79
CA PRO A 136 -1.72 4.27 1.29
C PRO A 136 -1.21 3.35 2.40
N ALA A 137 -1.40 2.03 2.25
CA ALA A 137 -0.82 1.06 3.18
C ALA A 137 0.62 0.66 2.82
N ALA A 138 1.05 0.91 1.59
CA ALA A 138 2.40 0.56 1.13
C ALA A 138 2.84 1.50 0.00
N ARG A 139 4.16 1.55 -0.25
CA ARG A 139 4.72 2.31 -1.36
C ARG A 139 4.59 1.59 -2.71
N THR A 140 4.77 0.28 -2.75
CA THR A 140 4.90 -0.50 -4.00
C THR A 140 4.16 -1.84 -3.99
N HIS A 141 3.52 -2.18 -2.87
CA HIS A 141 2.85 -3.47 -2.70
C HIS A 141 1.32 -3.31 -2.72
N HIS A 142 0.60 -4.22 -2.04
CA HIS A 142 -0.86 -4.16 -1.86
C HIS A 142 -1.29 -2.83 -1.22
N HIS A 143 -2.47 -2.36 -1.58
CA HIS A 143 -3.06 -1.11 -1.05
C HIS A 143 -2.20 0.16 -1.21
N ASN A 144 -1.35 0.23 -2.26
CA ASN A 144 -0.54 1.41 -2.59
C ASN A 144 -1.33 2.50 -3.34
N TYR A 145 -2.50 2.86 -2.84
CA TYR A 145 -3.43 3.81 -3.44
C TYR A 145 -4.10 4.68 -2.38
N ILE A 146 -4.78 5.74 -2.79
CA ILE A 146 -5.49 6.67 -1.89
C ILE A 146 -6.55 5.92 -1.09
N GLY A 147 -6.45 5.97 0.24
CA GLY A 147 -7.33 5.25 1.17
C GLY A 147 -6.94 3.80 1.41
N GLY A 148 -5.82 3.34 0.84
CA GLY A 148 -5.35 1.97 0.97
C GLY A 148 -5.08 1.55 2.41
N LEU A 149 -4.63 2.48 3.27
CA LEU A 149 -4.44 2.20 4.71
C LEU A 149 -5.75 1.80 5.38
N MET A 150 -6.83 2.54 5.15
CA MET A 150 -8.13 2.20 5.74
C MET A 150 -8.68 0.87 5.21
N GLN A 151 -8.48 0.59 3.91
CA GLN A 151 -8.88 -0.69 3.32
C GLN A 151 -8.14 -1.85 3.97
N HIS A 152 -6.81 -1.74 4.13
CA HIS A 152 -5.99 -2.73 4.83
C HIS A 152 -6.46 -2.95 6.28
N ILE A 153 -6.69 -1.87 7.03
CA ILE A 153 -7.22 -1.94 8.41
C ILE A 153 -8.56 -2.70 8.45
N LEU A 154 -9.48 -2.41 7.53
CA LEU A 154 -10.78 -3.10 7.48
C LEU A 154 -10.63 -4.58 7.15
N GLU A 155 -9.75 -4.96 6.24
CA GLU A 155 -9.46 -6.36 5.97
C GLU A 155 -8.90 -7.09 7.19
N CYS A 156 -7.95 -6.48 7.91
CA CYS A 156 -7.43 -7.03 9.17
C CYS A 156 -8.55 -7.18 10.20
N ILE A 157 -9.44 -6.21 10.34
CA ILE A 157 -10.60 -6.28 11.25
C ILE A 157 -11.53 -7.43 10.85
N ASP A 158 -11.84 -7.59 9.58
CA ASP A 158 -12.75 -8.63 9.08
C ASP A 158 -12.15 -10.03 9.29
N PHE A 159 -10.85 -10.21 9.03
CA PHE A 159 -10.14 -11.44 9.36
C PHE A 159 -10.13 -11.71 10.87
N ALA A 160 -9.81 -10.70 11.69
CA ALA A 160 -9.83 -10.84 13.14
C ALA A 160 -11.23 -11.27 13.63
N LYS A 161 -12.29 -10.58 13.21
CA LYS A 161 -13.67 -10.92 13.59
C LYS A 161 -14.08 -12.33 13.15
N SER A 162 -13.54 -12.83 12.04
CA SER A 162 -13.81 -14.18 11.54
C SER A 162 -13.03 -15.26 12.30
N LEU A 163 -11.80 -14.97 12.70
CA LEU A 163 -10.91 -15.93 13.37
C LEU A 163 -11.14 -16.03 14.87
N LEU A 164 -11.33 -14.90 15.54
CA LEU A 164 -11.45 -14.84 17.01
C LEU A 164 -12.48 -15.80 17.63
N PRO A 165 -13.68 -16.02 17.01
CA PRO A 165 -14.66 -16.94 17.57
C PRO A 165 -14.26 -18.41 17.54
N VAL A 166 -13.31 -18.81 16.68
CA VAL A 166 -12.90 -20.22 16.48
C VAL A 166 -11.53 -20.54 17.09
N ILE A 167 -10.82 -19.54 17.62
CA ILE A 167 -9.51 -19.73 18.26
C ILE A 167 -9.71 -20.39 19.64
N PRO A 168 -9.08 -21.56 19.90
CA PRO A 168 -9.33 -22.36 21.11
C PRO A 168 -8.50 -21.91 22.32
N VAL A 169 -7.98 -20.69 22.32
CA VAL A 169 -7.16 -20.14 23.41
C VAL A 169 -7.70 -18.80 23.90
N ASP A 170 -7.48 -18.51 25.15
CA ASP A 170 -7.85 -17.21 25.72
C ASP A 170 -6.95 -16.11 25.14
N ILE A 171 -7.57 -15.17 24.44
CA ILE A 171 -6.93 -14.04 23.73
C ILE A 171 -7.74 -12.78 24.01
N ASN A 172 -7.05 -11.66 24.18
CA ASN A 172 -7.69 -10.37 24.32
C ASN A 172 -8.18 -9.87 22.94
N HIS A 173 -9.48 -10.06 22.65
CA HIS A 173 -10.11 -9.69 21.40
C HIS A 173 -10.00 -8.18 21.11
N GLU A 174 -10.17 -7.35 22.15
CA GLU A 174 -10.08 -5.89 21.99
C GLU A 174 -8.65 -5.45 21.65
N LEU A 175 -7.63 -6.10 22.23
CA LEU A 175 -6.23 -5.84 21.91
C LEU A 175 -5.90 -6.23 20.46
N ILE A 176 -6.46 -7.34 19.93
CA ILE A 176 -6.31 -7.72 18.51
C ILE A 176 -6.94 -6.67 17.61
N LEU A 177 -8.17 -6.24 17.90
CA LEU A 177 -8.84 -5.20 17.09
C LEU A 177 -8.11 -3.85 17.17
N ALA A 178 -7.56 -3.51 18.33
CA ALA A 178 -6.70 -2.34 18.48
C ALA A 178 -5.41 -2.47 17.64
N GLY A 179 -4.81 -3.66 17.62
CA GLY A 179 -3.70 -4.00 16.72
C GLY A 179 -4.05 -3.79 15.25
N CYS A 180 -5.21 -4.30 14.81
CA CYS A 180 -5.67 -4.09 13.42
C CYS A 180 -5.73 -2.61 13.03
N ILE A 181 -6.14 -1.74 13.96
CA ILE A 181 -6.29 -0.31 13.69
C ILE A 181 -4.96 0.43 13.82
N ALA A 182 -4.18 0.12 14.87
CA ALA A 182 -3.07 0.98 15.28
C ALA A 182 -1.70 0.58 14.72
N HIS A 183 -1.50 -0.68 14.24
CA HIS A 183 -0.16 -1.15 13.84
C HIS A 183 0.49 -0.26 12.77
N ASP A 184 -0.30 0.23 11.87
CA ASP A 184 0.13 0.98 10.68
C ASP A 184 -0.22 2.47 10.71
N LEU A 185 -0.73 3.02 11.82
CA LEU A 185 -1.08 4.45 11.89
C LEU A 185 0.10 5.37 11.55
N GLY A 186 1.32 4.99 11.86
CA GLY A 186 2.51 5.74 11.51
C GLY A 186 2.71 5.95 10.00
N LYS A 187 2.09 5.12 9.16
CA LYS A 187 2.12 5.28 7.69
C LYS A 187 1.47 6.57 7.20
N MET A 188 0.57 7.16 7.99
CA MET A 188 0.02 8.50 7.69
C MET A 188 1.11 9.57 7.60
N PHE A 189 2.18 9.39 8.34
CA PHE A 189 3.29 10.35 8.41
C PHE A 189 4.49 9.90 7.56
N GLU A 190 4.67 8.58 7.40
CA GLU A 190 5.77 8.01 6.62
C GLU A 190 5.58 8.20 5.12
N TYR A 191 4.33 8.08 4.64
CA TYR A 191 4.04 8.17 3.22
C TYR A 191 3.41 9.50 2.83
N THR A 192 3.79 9.96 1.65
CA THR A 192 3.12 11.05 0.94
C THR A 192 2.35 10.47 -0.24
N VAL A 193 1.23 11.09 -0.59
CA VAL A 193 0.47 10.71 -1.78
C VAL A 193 0.07 11.95 -2.56
N ASP A 194 0.41 11.97 -3.83
CA ASP A 194 -0.11 12.95 -4.76
C ASP A 194 -1.55 12.58 -5.13
N THR A 195 -2.51 13.38 -4.72
CA THR A 195 -3.94 13.08 -4.89
C THR A 195 -4.41 13.15 -6.34
N GLU A 196 -3.67 13.83 -7.22
CA GLU A 196 -4.00 13.90 -8.65
C GLU A 196 -3.46 12.69 -9.42
N SER A 197 -2.19 12.33 -9.18
CA SER A 197 -1.53 11.24 -9.90
C SER A 197 -1.65 9.88 -9.20
N GLY A 198 -1.97 9.84 -7.89
CA GLY A 198 -1.95 8.64 -7.06
C GLY A 198 -0.54 8.13 -6.77
N VAL A 199 0.50 8.89 -7.10
CA VAL A 199 1.90 8.50 -6.84
C VAL A 199 2.19 8.57 -5.35
N VAL A 200 2.69 7.46 -4.80
CA VAL A 200 3.10 7.34 -3.41
C VAL A 200 4.60 7.61 -3.27
N GLY A 201 4.93 8.56 -2.43
CA GLY A 201 6.29 8.90 -2.01
C GLY A 201 6.53 8.54 -0.55
N VAL A 202 7.68 9.00 -0.04
CA VAL A 202 8.07 8.87 1.38
C VAL A 202 8.43 10.26 1.90
N ASP A 203 7.99 10.58 3.12
CA ASP A 203 8.39 11.80 3.80
C ASP A 203 9.81 11.64 4.36
N GLU A 204 10.78 12.32 3.71
CA GLU A 204 12.19 12.23 4.11
C GLU A 204 12.45 12.79 5.53
N LYS A 205 11.65 13.75 5.98
CA LYS A 205 11.78 14.31 7.33
C LYS A 205 11.35 13.27 8.35
N PHE A 206 10.21 12.62 8.11
CA PHE A 206 9.72 11.55 8.96
C PHE A 206 10.75 10.41 9.10
N ILE A 207 11.34 9.97 7.98
CA ILE A 207 12.35 8.89 8.00
C ILE A 207 13.59 9.29 8.82
N LYS A 208 14.04 10.55 8.73
CA LYS A 208 15.18 11.04 9.53
C LYS A 208 14.86 11.10 11.02
N GLU A 209 13.62 11.36 11.39
CA GLU A 209 13.17 11.51 12.78
C GLU A 209 12.78 10.18 13.42
N TRP A 210 12.07 9.31 12.70
CA TRP A 210 11.42 8.10 13.22
C TRP A 210 11.92 6.79 12.64
N ILE A 211 12.71 6.79 11.58
CA ILE A 211 13.20 5.62 10.83
C ILE A 211 12.07 4.92 10.06
N SER A 212 10.94 4.57 10.70
CA SER A 212 9.76 3.94 10.06
C SER A 212 8.48 4.15 10.89
N HIS A 213 7.32 3.85 10.27
CA HIS A 213 6.02 3.83 10.94
C HIS A 213 5.99 2.95 12.21
N ILE A 214 6.74 1.84 12.22
CA ILE A 214 6.82 0.92 13.38
C ILE A 214 7.43 1.63 14.59
N HIS A 215 8.54 2.37 14.39
CA HIS A 215 9.19 3.11 15.48
C HIS A 215 8.28 4.18 16.04
N TRP A 216 7.58 4.92 15.16
CA TRP A 216 6.61 5.92 15.58
C TRP A 216 5.46 5.27 16.36
N GLY A 217 4.83 4.23 15.82
CA GLY A 217 3.69 3.55 16.45
C GLY A 217 4.06 2.91 17.78
N PHE A 218 5.22 2.24 17.86
CA PHE A 218 5.76 1.69 19.10
C PHE A 218 5.94 2.78 20.16
N SER A 219 6.54 3.92 19.80
CA SER A 219 6.74 5.04 20.71
C SER A 219 5.41 5.61 21.19
N TRP A 220 4.47 5.85 20.25
CA TRP A 220 3.14 6.34 20.55
C TRP A 220 2.38 5.43 21.54
N ALA A 221 2.35 4.12 21.30
CA ALA A 221 1.65 3.20 22.16
C ALA A 221 2.25 3.12 23.57
N ASN A 222 3.59 3.13 23.68
CA ASN A 222 4.27 3.15 25.00
C ASN A 222 4.02 4.43 25.77
N GLN A 223 4.09 5.59 25.11
CA GLN A 223 3.86 6.90 25.75
C GLN A 223 2.43 7.03 26.26
N ASN A 224 1.47 6.37 25.62
CA ASN A 224 0.07 6.32 26.06
C ASN A 224 -0.23 5.19 27.08
N GLY A 225 0.77 4.40 27.49
CA GLY A 225 0.61 3.37 28.52
C GLY A 225 0.04 2.04 28.00
N PHE A 226 0.19 1.71 26.71
CA PHE A 226 -0.29 0.48 26.06
C PHE A 226 0.85 -0.47 25.66
N PRO A 227 1.63 -1.03 26.60
CA PRO A 227 2.82 -1.84 26.27
C PRO A 227 2.49 -3.10 25.46
N CYS A 228 1.33 -3.73 25.68
CA CYS A 228 0.90 -4.89 24.89
C CYS A 228 0.61 -4.52 23.43
N LEU A 229 -0.03 -3.37 23.20
CA LEU A 229 -0.25 -2.84 21.84
C LEU A 229 1.08 -2.43 21.21
N ALA A 230 1.98 -1.80 21.96
CA ALA A 230 3.31 -1.47 21.51
C ALA A 230 4.09 -2.71 21.05
N HIS A 231 3.96 -3.84 21.75
CA HIS A 231 4.57 -5.09 21.36
C HIS A 231 3.98 -5.63 20.02
N ILE A 232 2.66 -5.60 19.87
CA ILE A 232 2.01 -5.94 18.58
C ILE A 232 2.58 -5.08 17.45
N ILE A 233 2.62 -3.75 17.63
CA ILE A 233 3.16 -2.82 16.63
C ILE A 233 4.64 -3.12 16.33
N ALA A 234 5.46 -3.38 17.34
CA ALA A 234 6.88 -3.64 17.16
C ALA A 234 7.18 -4.94 16.42
N SER A 235 6.27 -5.91 16.49
CA SER A 235 6.49 -7.29 16.02
C SER A 235 5.65 -7.67 14.78
N HIS A 236 4.74 -6.82 14.30
CA HIS A 236 3.77 -7.23 13.27
C HIS A 236 4.41 -7.68 11.95
N HIS A 237 5.61 -7.23 11.60
CA HIS A 237 6.37 -7.74 10.47
C HIS A 237 7.00 -9.14 10.70
N GLY A 238 6.86 -9.73 11.89
CA GLY A 238 7.31 -11.07 12.26
C GLY A 238 8.81 -11.13 12.58
N ILE A 239 9.68 -10.99 11.59
CA ILE A 239 11.14 -11.09 11.76
C ILE A 239 11.85 -9.78 11.43
N LYS A 240 13.05 -9.62 11.99
CA LYS A 240 13.86 -8.40 11.81
C LYS A 240 14.23 -8.12 10.36
N ASP A 241 14.45 -9.15 9.56
CA ASP A 241 14.79 -9.01 8.13
C ASP A 241 13.65 -8.37 7.32
N TYR A 242 12.41 -8.41 7.83
CA TYR A 242 11.25 -7.73 7.24
C TYR A 242 10.92 -6.40 7.93
N GLY A 243 11.76 -5.96 8.89
CA GLY A 243 11.64 -4.67 9.54
C GLY A 243 10.98 -4.69 10.93
N ALA A 244 10.64 -5.86 11.48
CA ALA A 244 10.18 -5.97 12.86
C ALA A 244 11.25 -5.49 13.84
N LEU A 245 10.85 -4.78 14.91
CA LEU A 245 11.79 -4.39 15.98
C LEU A 245 12.09 -5.58 16.88
N VAL A 246 11.10 -6.42 17.12
CA VAL A 246 11.18 -7.66 17.88
C VAL A 246 10.30 -8.72 17.20
N GLU A 247 10.56 -9.99 17.50
CA GLU A 247 9.68 -11.08 17.07
C GLU A 247 8.41 -11.12 17.95
N PRO A 248 7.27 -11.60 17.44
CA PRO A 248 6.07 -11.79 18.23
C PRO A 248 6.35 -12.72 19.42
N ALA A 249 5.95 -12.31 20.63
CA ALA A 249 6.21 -13.05 21.86
C ALA A 249 4.95 -13.23 22.75
N THR A 250 3.79 -12.79 22.25
CA THR A 250 2.49 -13.03 22.92
C THR A 250 1.53 -13.67 21.93
N LYS A 251 0.50 -14.36 22.43
CA LYS A 251 -0.52 -14.99 21.57
C LYS A 251 -1.22 -13.98 20.67
N GLU A 252 -1.47 -12.78 21.21
CA GLU A 252 -2.06 -11.68 20.46
C GLU A 252 -1.12 -11.18 19.34
N ALA A 253 0.17 -11.05 19.61
CA ALA A 253 1.14 -10.60 18.62
C ALA A 253 1.33 -11.63 17.49
N GLU A 254 1.42 -12.93 17.83
CA GLU A 254 1.48 -14.04 16.89
C GLU A 254 0.25 -14.05 15.98
N LEU A 255 -0.95 -14.04 16.59
CA LEU A 255 -2.19 -14.04 15.81
C LEU A 255 -2.32 -12.80 14.93
N PHE A 256 -1.96 -11.62 15.48
CA PHE A 256 -2.06 -10.39 14.70
C PHE A 256 -1.08 -10.38 13.52
N HIS A 257 0.15 -10.87 13.70
CA HIS A 257 1.11 -11.03 12.59
C HIS A 257 0.51 -11.87 11.46
N GLU A 258 -0.14 -12.99 11.76
CA GLU A 258 -0.78 -13.84 10.73
C GLU A 258 -1.95 -13.13 10.04
N ILE A 259 -2.76 -12.36 10.78
CA ILE A 259 -3.86 -11.55 10.22
C ILE A 259 -3.33 -10.50 9.24
N ASP A 260 -2.30 -9.75 9.61
CA ASP A 260 -1.65 -8.75 8.77
C ASP A 260 -1.04 -9.38 7.52
N MET A 261 -0.32 -10.49 7.68
CA MET A 261 0.25 -11.25 6.58
C MET A 261 -0.81 -11.78 5.62
N LEU A 262 -1.97 -12.19 6.12
CA LEU A 262 -3.07 -12.65 5.28
C LEU A 262 -3.61 -11.53 4.41
N SER A 263 -3.93 -10.35 4.98
CA SER A 263 -4.35 -9.18 4.20
C SER A 263 -3.27 -8.78 3.18
N SER A 264 -2.01 -8.70 3.59
CA SER A 264 -0.92 -8.30 2.71
C SER A 264 -0.67 -9.26 1.55
N ARG A 265 -0.95 -10.56 1.71
CA ARG A 265 -0.81 -11.58 0.66
C ARG A 265 -2.03 -11.61 -0.27
N LEU A 266 -3.25 -11.57 0.28
CA LEU A 266 -4.48 -11.63 -0.52
C LEU A 266 -4.72 -10.33 -1.29
N GLY A 267 -4.38 -9.17 -0.74
CA GLY A 267 -4.45 -7.89 -1.44
C GLY A 267 -3.56 -7.79 -2.69
N ARG A 268 -2.65 -8.77 -2.91
CA ARG A 268 -1.88 -8.91 -4.16
C ARG A 268 -2.63 -9.66 -5.26
N LEU A 269 -3.65 -10.44 -4.89
CA LEU A 269 -4.43 -11.19 -5.86
C LEU A 269 -5.43 -10.25 -6.51
N SER A 270 -5.36 -10.11 -7.83
CA SER A 270 -6.40 -9.40 -8.58
C SER A 270 -7.70 -10.21 -8.56
N VAL A 271 -8.84 -9.52 -8.70
CA VAL A 271 -10.16 -10.20 -8.85
C VAL A 271 -10.12 -11.24 -9.96
N GLU A 272 -9.38 -10.97 -11.05
CA GLU A 272 -9.19 -11.89 -12.18
C GLU A 272 -8.41 -13.17 -11.80
N GLU A 273 -7.56 -13.12 -10.77
CA GLU A 273 -6.84 -14.31 -10.26
C GLU A 273 -7.70 -15.13 -9.32
N LEU A 274 -8.63 -14.47 -8.59
CA LEU A 274 -9.62 -15.16 -7.75
C LEU A 274 -10.71 -15.86 -8.57
N GLU A 275 -11.06 -15.37 -9.76
CA GLU A 275 -12.02 -16.00 -10.68
C GLU A 275 -11.49 -17.24 -11.41
N ARG A 276 -10.20 -17.58 -11.27
CA ARG A 276 -9.56 -18.75 -11.90
C ARG A 276 -9.53 -20.00 -11.02
N VAL A 277 -10.07 -19.94 -9.82
CA VAL A 277 -10.25 -21.04 -8.89
C VAL A 277 -11.71 -21.47 -8.94
#